data_3ad338d54b4e1248a51e101772a3d80d
#
_entry.id   3ad338d54b4e1248a51e101772a3d80d
#
_cell.length_a   1.000
_cell.length_b   1.000
_cell.length_c   1.000
_cell.angle_alpha   90.00
_cell.angle_beta   90.00
_cell.angle_gamma   90.00
#
_symmetry.space_group_name_H-M   'P 1'
#
loop_
_entity.id
_entity.type
_entity.pdbx_description
1 polymer ?
#
loop_
_entity_poly.entity_id
_entity_poly.type
_entity_poly.pdbx_seq_one_letter_code
_entity_poly.pdbx_strand_id
1 'polypeptide(L)'
;MFNSLRGTNDPKESKNWKFDFHVLEDISPSHDESIELWQEISNEIKTKCKVLCFTKDMPHLGKDFLNDIYLRGFAKPRMWAQYGDNHKGVCLIFDRQRIETLLKEQYSSIADLYASDIKYKNTLLKGDIFKSPYTLNYPLLKEIGITEYVRQHIDEYNNELIFEKSLDWRDENEFRYLMYIDSTENQFLKFGNALSGIVFGTDTTEEDQRSVFQATYKDGIQFEQISYSNSTPWLSYKDFRIYNRK
;
A
#
# COMPACT_ATOMS: atom_id res chain seq x y z
N MET A 1 1.77 9.52 1.19
CA MET A 1 0.44 9.65 1.84
C MET A 1 -0.09 8.26 2.14
N PHE A 2 -0.52 8.03 3.35
CA PHE A 2 -1.30 6.86 3.72
C PHE A 2 -2.77 7.08 3.33
N ASN A 3 -3.31 6.23 2.49
CA ASN A 3 -4.71 6.27 2.09
C ASN A 3 -5.55 5.27 2.89
N SER A 4 -6.83 5.60 3.09
CA SER A 4 -7.79 4.63 3.60
C SER A 4 -8.00 3.48 2.60
N LEU A 5 -8.44 2.32 3.07
CA LEU A 5 -8.75 1.18 2.20
C LEU A 5 -9.85 1.50 1.16
N ARG A 6 -10.73 2.47 1.45
CA ARG A 6 -11.76 2.92 0.48
C ARG A 6 -11.17 3.52 -0.79
N GLY A 7 -9.96 4.08 -0.72
CA GLY A 7 -9.27 4.72 -1.85
C GLY A 7 -8.41 3.78 -2.69
N THR A 8 -8.39 2.48 -2.40
CA THR A 8 -7.63 1.50 -3.16
C THR A 8 -8.39 1.01 -4.40
N ASN A 9 -7.65 0.50 -5.38
CA ASN A 9 -8.22 -0.02 -6.64
C ASN A 9 -8.78 -1.44 -6.50
N ASP A 10 -8.40 -2.18 -5.46
CA ASP A 10 -8.86 -3.55 -5.24
C ASP A 10 -10.29 -3.54 -4.67
N PRO A 11 -11.26 -4.17 -5.36
CA PRO A 11 -12.63 -4.31 -4.85
C PRO A 11 -12.71 -5.01 -3.50
N LYS A 12 -11.81 -5.95 -3.19
CA LYS A 12 -11.73 -6.60 -1.87
C LYS A 12 -11.50 -5.55 -0.78
N GLU A 13 -10.67 -4.56 -1.04
CA GLU A 13 -10.31 -3.53 -0.07
C GLU A 13 -11.34 -2.41 -0.01
N SER A 14 -11.83 -1.95 -1.17
CA SER A 14 -12.68 -0.74 -1.26
C SER A 14 -14.15 -0.98 -0.98
N LYS A 15 -14.69 -2.20 -1.22
CA LYS A 15 -16.12 -2.51 -0.99
C LYS A 15 -16.38 -2.93 0.45
N ASN A 16 -17.61 -2.73 0.91
CA ASN A 16 -18.00 -3.16 2.25
C ASN A 16 -17.95 -4.69 2.38
N TRP A 17 -17.46 -5.13 3.51
CA TRP A 17 -17.44 -6.55 3.88
C TRP A 17 -18.75 -6.93 4.60
N LYS A 18 -19.12 -8.19 4.46
CA LYS A 18 -20.19 -8.81 5.23
C LYS A 18 -19.55 -9.77 6.22
N PHE A 19 -20.09 -9.81 7.42
CA PHE A 19 -19.55 -10.63 8.49
C PHE A 19 -20.61 -11.62 8.98
N ASP A 20 -20.17 -12.82 9.32
CA ASP A 20 -20.94 -13.75 10.13
C ASP A 20 -20.71 -13.44 11.61
N PHE A 21 -21.62 -13.91 12.47
CA PHE A 21 -21.48 -13.73 13.91
C PHE A 21 -21.35 -15.09 14.61
N HIS A 22 -20.30 -15.23 15.40
CA HIS A 22 -20.25 -16.26 16.43
C HIS A 22 -21.08 -15.76 17.60
N VAL A 23 -22.09 -16.55 17.98
CA VAL A 23 -23.10 -16.21 18.98
C VAL A 23 -23.10 -17.25 20.09
N LEU A 24 -23.53 -16.84 21.27
CA LEU A 24 -23.93 -17.75 22.36
C LEU A 24 -25.44 -17.96 22.30
N GLU A 25 -25.94 -19.05 22.84
CA GLU A 25 -27.34 -19.53 22.71
C GLU A 25 -28.38 -18.43 23.00
N ASP A 26 -28.09 -17.51 23.91
CA ASP A 26 -29.00 -16.44 24.34
C ASP A 26 -28.62 -15.03 23.85
N ILE A 27 -27.51 -14.89 23.11
CA ILE A 27 -26.97 -13.58 22.69
C ILE A 27 -26.64 -13.62 21.21
N SER A 28 -27.60 -13.19 20.38
CA SER A 28 -27.44 -13.08 18.93
C SER A 28 -28.01 -11.76 18.42
N PRO A 29 -27.42 -11.16 17.38
CA PRO A 29 -27.99 -9.97 16.75
C PRO A 29 -29.28 -10.33 16.00
N SER A 30 -30.22 -9.41 15.96
CA SER A 30 -31.32 -9.47 15.00
C SER A 30 -30.81 -9.32 13.57
N HIS A 31 -31.66 -9.60 12.58
CA HIS A 31 -31.29 -9.41 11.17
C HIS A 31 -30.92 -7.97 10.85
N ASP A 32 -31.73 -7.01 11.31
CA ASP A 32 -31.50 -5.59 11.06
C ASP A 32 -30.23 -5.09 11.79
N GLU A 33 -30.04 -5.49 13.04
CA GLU A 33 -28.83 -5.19 13.80
C GLU A 33 -27.57 -5.77 13.12
N SER A 34 -27.64 -6.96 12.53
CA SER A 34 -26.54 -7.56 11.79
C SER A 34 -26.12 -6.70 10.59
N ILE A 35 -27.09 -6.16 9.85
CA ILE A 35 -26.82 -5.29 8.71
C ILE A 35 -26.18 -3.97 9.16
N GLU A 36 -26.69 -3.36 10.21
CA GLU A 36 -26.12 -2.13 10.78
C GLU A 36 -24.69 -2.35 11.25
N LEU A 37 -24.42 -3.42 12.00
CA LEU A 37 -23.08 -3.79 12.46
C LEU A 37 -22.11 -4.06 11.31
N TRP A 38 -22.53 -4.73 10.22
CA TRP A 38 -21.64 -4.91 9.06
C TRP A 38 -21.20 -3.59 8.45
N GLN A 39 -22.15 -2.65 8.33
CA GLN A 39 -21.83 -1.34 7.76
C GLN A 39 -20.89 -0.56 8.68
N GLU A 40 -21.16 -0.56 9.97
CA GLU A 40 -20.41 0.19 10.96
C GLU A 40 -18.99 -0.38 11.10
N ILE A 41 -18.83 -1.70 11.30
CA ILE A 41 -17.53 -2.36 11.42
C ILE A 41 -16.72 -2.25 10.13
N SER A 42 -17.37 -2.48 8.98
CA SER A 42 -16.69 -2.31 7.69
C SER A 42 -16.24 -0.86 7.47
N ASN A 43 -17.05 0.11 7.88
CA ASN A 43 -16.68 1.52 7.82
C ASN A 43 -15.51 1.85 8.74
N GLU A 44 -15.55 1.37 9.99
CA GLU A 44 -14.49 1.56 10.98
C GLU A 44 -13.15 1.03 10.46
N ILE A 45 -13.10 -0.23 9.99
CA ILE A 45 -11.91 -0.83 9.41
C ILE A 45 -11.41 0.00 8.22
N LYS A 46 -12.29 0.30 7.26
CA LYS A 46 -11.88 0.92 6.00
C LYS A 46 -11.50 2.39 6.12
N THR A 47 -11.94 3.06 7.18
CA THR A 47 -11.56 4.46 7.42
C THR A 47 -10.36 4.59 8.34
N LYS A 48 -10.19 3.72 9.34
CA LYS A 48 -9.09 3.79 10.30
C LYS A 48 -7.85 2.99 9.88
N CYS A 49 -8.00 1.95 9.07
CA CYS A 49 -6.88 1.31 8.41
C CYS A 49 -6.36 2.17 7.26
N LYS A 50 -5.14 2.64 7.38
CA LYS A 50 -4.45 3.43 6.35
C LYS A 50 -3.30 2.62 5.78
N VAL A 51 -3.18 2.61 4.47
CA VAL A 51 -2.14 1.83 3.79
C VAL A 51 -1.20 2.73 2.98
N LEU A 52 0.07 2.38 3.00
CA LEU A 52 1.12 2.95 2.16
C LEU A 52 1.79 1.78 1.42
N CYS A 53 1.63 1.77 0.11
CA CYS A 53 1.99 0.66 -0.77
C CYS A 53 3.21 0.99 -1.61
N PHE A 54 4.11 0.04 -1.75
CA PHE A 54 5.29 0.13 -2.59
C PHE A 54 5.41 -1.12 -3.46
N THR A 55 5.82 -0.95 -4.71
CA THR A 55 6.36 -2.09 -5.48
C THR A 55 7.80 -2.35 -5.05
N LYS A 56 8.19 -3.62 -5.01
CA LYS A 56 9.55 -4.03 -4.68
C LYS A 56 10.31 -4.47 -5.92
N ASP A 57 11.62 -4.43 -5.83
CA ASP A 57 12.48 -5.22 -6.68
C ASP A 57 12.23 -6.73 -6.43
N MET A 58 12.37 -7.54 -7.45
CA MET A 58 12.32 -8.99 -7.30
C MET A 58 13.57 -9.48 -6.53
N PRO A 59 13.48 -10.60 -5.79
CA PRO A 59 14.64 -11.19 -5.16
C PRO A 59 15.68 -11.62 -6.22
N HIS A 60 16.94 -11.73 -5.80
CA HIS A 60 18.06 -12.20 -6.64
C HIS A 60 18.51 -11.23 -7.75
N LEU A 61 18.52 -9.91 -7.45
CA LEU A 61 19.27 -8.97 -8.25
C LEU A 61 20.72 -9.41 -8.31
N GLY A 62 21.22 -9.66 -9.52
CA GLY A 62 22.62 -9.97 -9.77
C GLY A 62 23.49 -8.72 -9.81
N LYS A 63 24.67 -8.85 -10.43
CA LYS A 63 25.55 -7.71 -10.70
C LYS A 63 25.43 -7.23 -12.15
N ASP A 64 24.57 -7.86 -12.94
CA ASP A 64 24.35 -7.54 -14.34
C ASP A 64 23.12 -6.66 -14.49
N PHE A 65 23.37 -5.36 -14.59
CA PHE A 65 22.31 -4.36 -14.72
C PHE A 65 21.34 -4.64 -15.90
N LEU A 66 21.84 -5.12 -17.01
CA LEU A 66 21.01 -5.37 -18.21
C LEU A 66 20.03 -6.52 -18.00
N ASN A 67 20.46 -7.59 -17.32
CA ASN A 67 19.59 -8.72 -16.99
C ASN A 67 18.70 -8.39 -15.78
N ASP A 68 19.21 -7.61 -14.84
CA ASP A 68 18.49 -7.26 -13.62
C ASP A 68 17.38 -6.23 -13.83
N ILE A 69 17.38 -5.47 -14.93
CA ILE A 69 16.41 -4.40 -15.13
C ILE A 69 14.96 -4.89 -15.06
N TYR A 70 14.67 -6.10 -15.60
CA TYR A 70 13.34 -6.69 -15.52
C TYR A 70 12.91 -7.09 -14.12
N LEU A 71 13.86 -7.20 -13.19
CA LEU A 71 13.63 -7.53 -11.79
C LEU A 71 13.35 -6.28 -10.93
N ARG A 72 13.56 -5.09 -11.51
CA ARG A 72 13.31 -3.83 -10.81
C ARG A 72 11.83 -3.48 -10.77
N GLY A 73 11.38 -2.98 -9.62
CA GLY A 73 9.99 -2.57 -9.42
C GLY A 73 9.55 -1.49 -10.41
N PHE A 74 10.43 -0.55 -10.75
CA PHE A 74 10.16 0.52 -11.70
C PHE A 74 10.13 0.08 -13.18
N ALA A 75 10.61 -1.12 -13.51
CA ALA A 75 10.71 -1.55 -14.92
C ALA A 75 9.44 -2.24 -15.46
N LYS A 76 8.34 -2.24 -14.70
CA LYS A 76 7.11 -2.94 -15.05
C LYS A 76 6.15 -2.03 -15.84
N PRO A 77 5.93 -2.25 -17.16
CA PRO A 77 5.10 -1.37 -17.98
C PRO A 77 3.66 -1.24 -17.48
N ARG A 78 3.10 -2.33 -16.92
CA ARG A 78 1.75 -2.32 -16.34
C ARG A 78 1.63 -1.31 -15.19
N MET A 79 2.66 -1.20 -14.33
CA MET A 79 2.66 -0.24 -13.23
C MET A 79 2.67 1.20 -13.74
N TRP A 80 3.40 1.48 -14.81
CA TRP A 80 3.41 2.78 -15.46
C TRP A 80 2.05 3.13 -16.09
N ALA A 81 1.41 2.17 -16.75
CA ALA A 81 0.08 2.37 -17.31
C ALA A 81 -0.96 2.64 -16.22
N GLN A 82 -0.89 1.91 -15.09
CA GLN A 82 -1.90 1.95 -14.05
C GLN A 82 -1.70 3.08 -13.04
N TYR A 83 -0.45 3.36 -12.65
CA TYR A 83 -0.09 4.27 -11.57
C TYR A 83 0.79 5.45 -12.00
N GLY A 84 1.37 5.38 -13.19
CA GLY A 84 2.28 6.39 -13.74
C GLY A 84 1.65 7.27 -14.83
N ASP A 85 0.36 7.52 -14.77
CA ASP A 85 -0.37 8.33 -15.75
C ASP A 85 -0.04 7.93 -17.19
N ASN A 86 -0.19 6.62 -17.51
CA ASN A 86 0.16 6.09 -18.84
C ASN A 86 1.58 6.49 -19.28
N HIS A 87 2.58 6.26 -18.43
CA HIS A 87 4.00 6.55 -18.68
C HIS A 87 4.39 8.04 -18.65
N LYS A 88 3.52 8.97 -18.28
CA LYS A 88 3.83 10.39 -18.15
C LYS A 88 4.25 10.81 -16.75
N GLY A 89 3.95 9.99 -15.75
CA GLY A 89 4.25 10.27 -14.35
C GLY A 89 5.68 9.94 -13.94
N VAL A 90 5.87 9.76 -12.63
CA VAL A 90 7.16 9.45 -12.02
C VAL A 90 7.06 8.24 -11.10
N CYS A 91 8.16 7.49 -10.96
CA CYS A 91 8.34 6.51 -9.91
C CYS A 91 9.32 7.06 -8.88
N LEU A 92 8.91 7.07 -7.61
CA LEU A 92 9.74 7.52 -6.48
C LEU A 92 10.43 6.31 -5.86
N ILE A 93 11.76 6.38 -5.71
CA ILE A 93 12.57 5.31 -5.12
C ILE A 93 12.90 5.71 -3.69
N PHE A 94 12.48 4.87 -2.73
CA PHE A 94 12.70 5.10 -1.32
C PHE A 94 13.64 4.06 -0.70
N ASP A 95 14.45 4.51 0.26
CA ASP A 95 15.18 3.64 1.16
C ASP A 95 14.22 3.07 2.22
N ARG A 96 14.05 1.74 2.19
CA ARG A 96 13.12 1.04 3.08
C ARG A 96 13.46 1.22 4.56
N GLN A 97 14.72 1.10 4.93
CA GLN A 97 15.12 1.19 6.34
C GLN A 97 14.84 2.59 6.91
N ARG A 98 15.08 3.63 6.10
CA ARG A 98 14.75 5.01 6.48
C ARG A 98 13.25 5.23 6.61
N ILE A 99 12.44 4.69 5.69
CA ILE A 99 10.96 4.75 5.80
C ILE A 99 10.51 4.07 7.09
N GLU A 100 11.01 2.89 7.42
CA GLU A 100 10.63 2.16 8.64
C GLU A 100 11.01 2.94 9.92
N THR A 101 12.18 3.58 9.93
CA THR A 101 12.60 4.45 11.04
C THR A 101 11.67 5.64 11.19
N LEU A 102 11.40 6.36 10.10
CA LEU A 102 10.54 7.54 10.11
C LEU A 102 9.10 7.22 10.46
N LEU A 103 8.59 6.05 10.07
CA LEU A 103 7.25 5.60 10.47
C LEU A 103 7.17 5.39 11.98
N LYS A 104 8.16 4.72 12.57
CA LYS A 104 8.22 4.51 14.02
C LYS A 104 8.32 5.83 14.78
N GLU A 105 9.19 6.73 14.35
CA GLU A 105 9.38 8.03 14.98
C GLU A 105 8.11 8.90 14.96
N GLN A 106 7.36 8.88 13.84
CA GLN A 106 6.22 9.78 13.67
C GLN A 106 4.91 9.21 14.20
N TYR A 107 4.74 7.88 14.24
CA TYR A 107 3.43 7.28 14.47
C TYR A 107 3.36 6.24 15.59
N SER A 108 4.47 5.69 16.11
CA SER A 108 4.42 4.60 17.09
C SER A 108 3.70 4.95 18.40
N SER A 109 3.60 6.23 18.74
CA SER A 109 2.91 6.67 19.96
C SER A 109 1.39 6.88 19.78
N ILE A 110 0.89 6.90 18.55
CA ILE A 110 -0.50 7.27 18.24
C ILE A 110 -1.23 6.27 17.34
N ALA A 111 -0.53 5.23 16.85
CA ALA A 111 -1.08 4.25 15.93
C ALA A 111 -0.42 2.88 16.08
N ASP A 112 -1.17 1.83 15.74
CA ASP A 112 -0.62 0.49 15.57
C ASP A 112 -0.05 0.35 14.15
N LEU A 113 1.19 -0.11 14.04
CA LEU A 113 1.93 -0.19 12.78
C LEU A 113 2.24 -1.63 12.42
N TYR A 114 1.92 -2.02 11.21
CA TYR A 114 2.22 -3.34 10.64
C TYR A 114 2.89 -3.18 9.29
N ALA A 115 3.70 -4.15 8.88
CA ALA A 115 4.34 -4.15 7.58
C ALA A 115 4.55 -5.59 7.08
N SER A 116 4.18 -5.84 5.84
CA SER A 116 4.35 -7.16 5.23
C SER A 116 4.37 -7.10 3.71
N ASP A 117 4.91 -8.14 3.12
CA ASP A 117 4.68 -8.46 1.71
C ASP A 117 3.24 -8.87 1.49
N ILE A 118 2.66 -8.45 0.37
CA ILE A 118 1.34 -8.93 -0.04
C ILE A 118 1.42 -10.39 -0.49
N LYS A 119 0.54 -11.21 0.06
CA LYS A 119 0.33 -12.60 -0.37
C LYS A 119 -0.74 -12.65 -1.46
N TYR A 120 -0.36 -13.12 -2.63
CA TYR A 120 -1.27 -13.21 -3.77
C TYR A 120 -1.87 -14.61 -3.87
N LYS A 121 -3.18 -14.71 -3.70
CA LYS A 121 -3.89 -16.00 -3.80
C LYS A 121 -5.35 -15.81 -4.20
N ASN A 122 -5.89 -16.78 -4.93
CA ASN A 122 -7.32 -16.91 -5.10
C ASN A 122 -7.84 -17.82 -4.00
N THR A 123 -8.25 -17.23 -2.89
CA THR A 123 -8.78 -18.00 -1.77
C THR A 123 -10.29 -18.12 -1.94
N LEU A 124 -10.75 -19.34 -2.14
CA LEU A 124 -12.11 -19.69 -1.75
C LEU A 124 -12.13 -19.77 -0.21
N LEU A 125 -13.16 -19.23 0.41
CA LEU A 125 -13.38 -19.36 1.85
C LEU A 125 -13.40 -20.87 2.18
N LYS A 126 -12.26 -21.40 2.62
CA LYS A 126 -12.09 -22.76 3.09
C LYS A 126 -11.56 -22.66 4.50
N GLY A 127 -12.29 -23.21 5.45
CA GLY A 127 -11.81 -23.28 6.82
C GLY A 127 -12.92 -23.35 7.85
N ASP A 128 -12.52 -23.35 9.08
CA ASP A 128 -13.41 -23.24 10.23
C ASP A 128 -14.04 -21.84 10.20
N ILE A 129 -15.36 -21.80 9.99
CA ILE A 129 -16.12 -20.55 9.96
C ILE A 129 -15.98 -19.77 11.28
N PHE A 130 -15.72 -20.43 12.40
CA PHE A 130 -15.52 -19.79 13.69
C PHE A 130 -14.15 -19.11 13.86
N LYS A 131 -13.19 -19.39 12.96
CA LYS A 131 -11.86 -18.76 12.91
C LYS A 131 -11.64 -17.97 11.61
N SER A 132 -12.70 -17.55 11.00
CA SER A 132 -12.64 -16.72 9.78
C SER A 132 -12.42 -15.25 10.13
N PRO A 133 -11.60 -14.51 9.39
CA PRO A 133 -11.48 -13.05 9.54
C PRO A 133 -12.80 -12.31 9.26
N TYR A 134 -13.79 -13.00 8.71
CA TYR A 134 -15.13 -12.48 8.45
C TYR A 134 -16.18 -13.01 9.45
N THR A 135 -15.76 -13.63 10.56
CA THR A 135 -16.64 -14.06 11.65
C THR A 135 -16.31 -13.26 12.90
N LEU A 136 -17.30 -12.56 13.44
CA LEU A 136 -17.13 -11.68 14.59
C LEU A 136 -17.67 -12.35 15.85
N ASN A 137 -16.99 -12.20 16.96
CA ASN A 137 -17.46 -12.64 18.27
C ASN A 137 -18.45 -11.59 18.80
N TYR A 138 -19.75 -11.84 18.61
CA TYR A 138 -20.79 -10.88 18.97
C TYR A 138 -20.86 -10.55 20.48
N PRO A 139 -20.79 -11.55 21.41
CA PRO A 139 -20.71 -11.24 22.84
C PRO A 139 -19.56 -10.30 23.21
N LEU A 140 -18.36 -10.57 22.72
CA LEU A 140 -17.20 -9.73 22.97
C LEU A 140 -17.36 -8.33 22.36
N LEU A 141 -17.90 -8.25 21.14
CA LEU A 141 -18.21 -6.96 20.47
C LEU A 141 -19.14 -6.12 21.34
N LYS A 142 -20.18 -6.71 21.95
CA LYS A 142 -21.11 -6.00 22.85
C LYS A 142 -20.45 -5.56 24.16
N GLU A 143 -19.50 -6.34 24.65
CA GLU A 143 -18.77 -6.06 25.89
C GLU A 143 -17.81 -4.88 25.76
N ILE A 144 -16.95 -4.89 24.71
CA ILE A 144 -15.84 -3.92 24.59
C ILE A 144 -16.13 -2.78 23.60
N GLY A 145 -17.22 -2.86 22.84
CA GLY A 145 -17.62 -1.88 21.82
C GLY A 145 -16.85 -1.99 20.51
N ILE A 146 -17.36 -1.33 19.48
CA ILE A 146 -16.92 -1.52 18.08
C ILE A 146 -15.45 -1.11 17.87
N THR A 147 -15.07 0.06 18.37
CA THR A 147 -13.71 0.60 18.12
C THR A 147 -12.62 -0.30 18.69
N GLU A 148 -12.77 -0.73 19.95
CA GLU A 148 -11.79 -1.61 20.58
C GLU A 148 -11.84 -3.02 19.98
N TYR A 149 -13.03 -3.52 19.66
CA TYR A 149 -13.19 -4.80 18.99
C TYR A 149 -12.48 -4.81 17.62
N VAL A 150 -12.70 -3.79 16.80
CA VAL A 150 -12.06 -3.68 15.48
C VAL A 150 -10.55 -3.61 15.60
N ARG A 151 -10.02 -2.88 16.58
CA ARG A 151 -8.57 -2.81 16.83
C ARG A 151 -7.99 -4.19 17.11
N GLN A 152 -8.60 -4.97 18.03
CA GLN A 152 -8.17 -6.34 18.34
C GLN A 152 -8.34 -7.28 17.13
N HIS A 153 -9.42 -7.14 16.39
CA HIS A 153 -9.70 -7.94 15.20
C HIS A 153 -8.68 -7.69 14.08
N ILE A 154 -8.27 -6.44 13.86
CA ILE A 154 -7.19 -6.11 12.92
C ILE A 154 -5.85 -6.64 13.41
N ASP A 155 -5.55 -6.56 14.70
CA ASP A 155 -4.31 -7.14 15.25
C ASP A 155 -4.21 -8.64 14.97
N GLU A 156 -5.31 -9.37 15.14
CA GLU A 156 -5.39 -10.81 14.92
C GLU A 156 -5.39 -11.21 13.44
N TYR A 157 -6.14 -10.47 12.58
CA TYR A 157 -6.45 -10.89 11.20
C TYR A 157 -5.90 -9.97 10.11
N ASN A 158 -4.96 -9.05 10.40
CA ASN A 158 -4.43 -8.14 9.39
C ASN A 158 -3.85 -8.87 8.17
N ASN A 159 -3.26 -10.05 8.37
CA ASN A 159 -2.67 -10.84 7.29
C ASN A 159 -3.70 -11.21 6.22
N GLU A 160 -4.87 -11.70 6.63
CA GLU A 160 -5.93 -12.17 5.74
C GLU A 160 -6.77 -11.02 5.19
N LEU A 161 -7.01 -10.01 6.02
CA LEU A 161 -7.86 -8.88 5.66
C LEU A 161 -7.15 -7.86 4.79
N ILE A 162 -5.86 -7.56 5.09
CA ILE A 162 -5.14 -6.42 4.54
C ILE A 162 -3.93 -6.82 3.70
N PHE A 163 -3.21 -7.90 4.08
CA PHE A 163 -1.99 -8.32 3.38
C PHE A 163 -2.21 -9.46 2.36
N GLU A 164 -3.44 -9.63 1.90
CA GLU A 164 -3.79 -10.57 0.83
C GLU A 164 -4.53 -9.88 -0.31
N LYS A 165 -4.11 -10.17 -1.54
CA LYS A 165 -4.77 -9.75 -2.78
C LYS A 165 -5.05 -10.96 -3.69
N SER A 166 -5.96 -10.77 -4.66
CA SER A 166 -6.15 -11.72 -5.76
C SER A 166 -4.86 -11.91 -6.55
N LEU A 167 -4.68 -13.10 -7.14
CA LEU A 167 -3.55 -13.40 -8.03
C LEU A 167 -3.43 -12.44 -9.22
N ASP A 168 -4.52 -11.79 -9.62
CA ASP A 168 -4.50 -10.81 -10.72
C ASP A 168 -3.62 -9.59 -10.43
N TRP A 169 -3.36 -9.30 -9.15
CA TRP A 169 -2.50 -8.20 -8.69
C TRP A 169 -1.04 -8.58 -8.48
N ARG A 170 -0.66 -9.85 -8.66
CA ARG A 170 0.68 -10.38 -8.32
C ARG A 170 1.85 -9.62 -8.93
N ASP A 171 1.63 -9.02 -10.11
CA ASP A 171 2.67 -8.28 -10.82
C ASP A 171 3.02 -6.94 -10.17
N GLU A 172 2.22 -6.49 -9.20
CA GLU A 172 2.55 -5.31 -8.37
C GLU A 172 3.77 -5.60 -7.49
N ASN A 173 3.98 -6.87 -7.08
CA ASN A 173 5.03 -7.28 -6.14
C ASN A 173 5.09 -6.35 -4.94
N GLU A 174 3.93 -6.17 -4.31
CA GLU A 174 3.71 -5.12 -3.34
C GLU A 174 4.31 -5.45 -1.98
N PHE A 175 4.93 -4.45 -1.36
CA PHE A 175 5.19 -4.36 0.05
C PHE A 175 4.33 -3.25 0.65
N ARG A 176 3.66 -3.53 1.75
CA ARG A 176 2.67 -2.65 2.34
C ARG A 176 3.00 -2.32 3.78
N TYR A 177 2.84 -1.06 4.15
CA TYR A 177 2.69 -0.63 5.53
C TYR A 177 1.21 -0.40 5.81
N LEU A 178 0.74 -0.92 6.94
CA LEU A 178 -0.58 -0.70 7.48
C LEU A 178 -0.43 0.12 8.77
N MET A 179 -1.26 1.12 8.90
CA MET A 179 -1.43 1.92 10.11
C MET A 179 -2.89 1.84 10.53
N TYR A 180 -3.15 1.37 11.76
CA TYR A 180 -4.46 1.56 12.39
C TYR A 180 -4.39 2.78 13.29
N ILE A 181 -5.19 3.79 13.01
CA ILE A 181 -5.17 5.08 13.70
C ILE A 181 -6.59 5.59 13.90
N ASP A 182 -6.87 6.11 15.07
CA ASP A 182 -8.18 6.73 15.41
C ASP A 182 -8.33 8.09 14.73
N SER A 183 -8.37 8.06 13.40
CA SER A 183 -8.55 9.25 12.55
C SER A 183 -9.15 8.86 11.22
N THR A 184 -10.11 9.63 10.74
CA THR A 184 -10.69 9.49 9.40
C THR A 184 -9.84 10.19 8.34
N GLU A 185 -8.96 11.10 8.73
CA GLU A 185 -8.12 11.88 7.83
C GLU A 185 -6.97 11.07 7.23
N ASN A 186 -6.55 11.45 6.03
CA ASN A 186 -5.35 10.89 5.42
C ASN A 186 -4.10 11.28 6.22
N GLN A 187 -3.17 10.36 6.37
CA GLN A 187 -1.93 10.56 7.09
C GLN A 187 -0.77 10.78 6.14
N PHE A 188 0.15 11.69 6.48
CA PHE A 188 1.27 12.06 5.62
C PHE A 188 2.60 11.78 6.33
N LEU A 189 3.34 10.79 5.83
CA LEU A 189 4.70 10.56 6.29
C LEU A 189 5.62 11.68 5.79
N LYS A 190 6.29 12.35 6.70
CA LYS A 190 7.41 13.25 6.38
C LYS A 190 8.62 12.37 6.09
N PHE A 191 8.87 12.09 4.82
CA PHE A 191 9.87 11.10 4.42
C PHE A 191 11.34 11.62 4.43
N GLY A 192 11.58 12.92 4.63
CA GLY A 192 12.92 13.48 4.83
C GLY A 192 13.92 13.08 3.76
N ASN A 193 14.97 12.38 4.18
CA ASN A 193 16.04 11.86 3.33
C ASN A 193 15.82 10.41 2.88
N ALA A 194 14.62 9.85 3.05
CA ALA A 194 14.33 8.49 2.60
C ALA A 194 14.13 8.39 1.08
N LEU A 195 13.83 9.50 0.39
CA LEU A 195 13.78 9.54 -1.07
C LEU A 195 15.21 9.51 -1.61
N SER A 196 15.54 8.47 -2.39
CA SER A 196 16.88 8.25 -2.95
C SER A 196 16.95 8.43 -4.46
N GLY A 197 15.82 8.31 -5.17
CA GLY A 197 15.79 8.46 -6.62
C GLY A 197 14.40 8.78 -7.16
N ILE A 198 14.39 9.31 -8.38
CA ILE A 198 13.19 9.59 -9.17
C ILE A 198 13.42 9.05 -10.58
N VAL A 199 12.54 8.16 -11.03
CA VAL A 199 12.52 7.67 -12.40
C VAL A 199 11.34 8.31 -13.12
N PHE A 200 11.61 9.02 -14.22
CA PHE A 200 10.60 9.56 -15.10
C PHE A 200 10.08 8.48 -16.06
N GLY A 201 8.79 8.54 -16.35
CA GLY A 201 8.19 7.70 -17.37
C GLY A 201 8.69 8.02 -18.78
N THR A 202 8.48 7.13 -19.71
CA THR A 202 8.91 7.27 -21.10
C THR A 202 8.38 8.56 -21.75
N ASP A 203 7.14 8.93 -21.42
CA ASP A 203 6.40 10.02 -22.04
C ASP A 203 6.33 11.28 -21.16
N THR A 204 7.11 11.34 -20.07
CA THR A 204 7.23 12.54 -19.23
C THR A 204 7.91 13.66 -20.02
N THR A 205 7.27 14.82 -20.11
CA THR A 205 7.81 15.97 -20.86
C THR A 205 9.04 16.55 -20.17
N GLU A 206 9.90 17.24 -20.92
CA GLU A 206 11.06 17.95 -20.33
C GLU A 206 10.65 19.04 -19.34
N GLU A 207 9.52 19.70 -19.56
CA GLU A 207 8.98 20.71 -18.66
C GLU A 207 8.59 20.10 -17.33
N ASP A 208 7.86 18.96 -17.34
CA ASP A 208 7.49 18.24 -16.13
C ASP A 208 8.73 17.70 -15.39
N GLN A 209 9.70 17.14 -16.13
CA GLN A 209 10.97 16.68 -15.55
C GLN A 209 11.70 17.81 -14.81
N ARG A 210 11.78 19.00 -15.41
CA ARG A 210 12.39 20.19 -14.78
C ARG A 210 11.61 20.65 -13.54
N SER A 211 10.29 20.66 -13.62
CA SER A 211 9.42 21.03 -12.49
C SER A 211 9.60 20.08 -11.31
N VAL A 212 9.63 18.78 -11.55
CA VAL A 212 9.89 17.76 -10.53
C VAL A 212 11.28 17.92 -9.94
N PHE A 213 12.31 18.13 -10.80
CA PHE A 213 13.66 18.38 -10.34
C PHE A 213 13.75 19.60 -9.42
N GLN A 214 13.16 20.73 -9.81
CA GLN A 214 13.15 21.95 -9.00
C GLN A 214 12.47 21.76 -7.64
N ALA A 215 11.39 20.98 -7.60
CA ALA A 215 10.62 20.73 -6.39
C ALA A 215 11.32 19.75 -5.43
N THR A 216 12.15 18.83 -5.95
CA THR A 216 12.64 17.68 -5.18
C THR A 216 14.16 17.64 -5.08
N TYR A 217 14.90 18.50 -5.80
CA TYR A 217 16.35 18.46 -5.82
C TYR A 217 16.94 18.59 -4.40
N LYS A 218 17.70 17.57 -4.02
CA LYS A 218 18.57 17.54 -2.84
C LYS A 218 19.80 16.71 -3.19
N ASP A 219 20.89 16.96 -2.51
CA ASP A 219 22.09 16.13 -2.66
C ASP A 219 21.76 14.66 -2.36
N GLY A 220 22.19 13.78 -3.24
CA GLY A 220 22.00 12.33 -3.11
C GLY A 220 20.76 11.77 -3.79
N ILE A 221 19.85 12.58 -4.34
CA ILE A 221 18.74 12.09 -5.16
C ILE A 221 19.24 11.88 -6.60
N GLN A 222 19.03 10.66 -7.13
CA GLN A 222 19.31 10.33 -8.52
C GLN A 222 18.08 10.55 -9.38
N PHE A 223 18.29 11.10 -10.59
CA PHE A 223 17.23 11.33 -11.58
C PHE A 223 17.53 10.50 -12.83
N GLU A 224 16.56 9.69 -13.21
CA GLU A 224 16.66 8.78 -14.35
C GLU A 224 15.37 8.84 -15.17
N GLN A 225 15.42 8.39 -16.41
CA GLN A 225 14.23 8.20 -17.24
C GLN A 225 14.23 6.76 -17.76
N ILE A 226 13.09 6.09 -17.62
CA ILE A 226 12.90 4.80 -18.29
C ILE A 226 12.55 5.04 -19.76
N SER A 227 13.11 4.22 -20.63
CA SER A 227 12.79 4.15 -22.06
C SER A 227 12.75 2.70 -22.50
N TYR A 228 12.24 2.46 -23.69
CA TYR A 228 12.19 1.11 -24.27
C TYR A 228 12.90 1.10 -25.63
N SER A 229 13.90 0.26 -25.78
CA SER A 229 14.60 0.01 -27.03
C SER A 229 14.39 -1.44 -27.44
N ASN A 230 13.76 -1.68 -28.59
CA ASN A 230 13.43 -3.03 -29.06
C ASN A 230 12.70 -3.86 -27.98
N SER A 231 11.71 -3.28 -27.32
CA SER A 231 10.94 -3.87 -26.22
C SER A 231 11.73 -4.13 -24.92
N THR A 232 12.98 -3.72 -24.84
CA THR A 232 13.80 -3.84 -23.63
C THR A 232 13.76 -2.51 -22.86
N PRO A 233 13.48 -2.53 -21.56
CA PRO A 233 13.55 -1.31 -20.74
C PRO A 233 15.00 -0.89 -20.54
N TRP A 234 15.24 0.42 -20.59
CA TRP A 234 16.52 1.06 -20.35
C TRP A 234 16.38 2.21 -19.37
N LEU A 235 17.43 2.50 -18.63
CA LEU A 235 17.52 3.73 -17.83
C LEU A 235 18.56 4.67 -18.43
N SER A 236 18.17 5.93 -18.55
CA SER A 236 19.08 7.01 -18.88
C SER A 236 19.19 7.97 -17.69
N TYR A 237 20.40 8.22 -17.24
CA TYR A 237 20.68 9.21 -16.21
C TYR A 237 20.33 10.60 -16.70
N LYS A 238 19.70 11.42 -15.85
CA LYS A 238 19.31 12.81 -16.11
C LYS A 238 20.08 13.74 -15.18
N ASP A 239 21.00 14.50 -15.71
CA ASP A 239 21.72 15.54 -14.98
C ASP A 239 21.15 16.93 -15.31
N PHE A 240 20.20 17.38 -14.52
CA PHE A 240 19.58 18.68 -14.69
C PHE A 240 20.45 19.85 -14.19
N ARG A 241 21.58 19.59 -13.53
CA ARG A 241 22.49 20.63 -13.03
C ARG A 241 23.16 21.41 -14.19
N ILE A 242 23.30 20.75 -15.33
CA ILE A 242 23.85 21.40 -16.52
C ILE A 242 22.97 22.55 -17.02
N TYR A 243 21.68 22.54 -16.75
CA TYR A 243 20.74 23.59 -17.17
C TYR A 243 20.68 24.78 -16.21
N ASN A 244 21.23 24.66 -15.00
CA ASN A 244 21.29 25.72 -13.99
C ASN A 244 22.61 26.51 -14.02
N ARG A 245 23.53 26.19 -14.95
CA ARG A 245 24.76 26.94 -15.17
C ARG A 245 24.48 28.09 -16.12
N LYS A 246 23.83 29.15 -15.62
CA LYS A 246 23.81 30.47 -16.23
C LYS A 246 24.44 31.49 -15.30
#